data_76bbefe1e880be358a07cc8fcc9c7cf6
#
_entry.id   76bbefe1e880be358a07cc8fcc9c7cf6
#
_cell.length_a   1.000
_cell.length_b   1.000
_cell.length_c   1.000
_cell.angle_alpha   90.00
_cell.angle_beta   90.00
_cell.angle_gamma   90.00
#
_symmetry.space_group_name_H-M   'P 1'
#
loop_
_entity.id
_entity.type
_entity.pdbx_description
1 polymer ?
#
loop_
_entity_poly.entity_id
_entity_poly.type
_entity_poly.pdbx_seq_one_letter_code
_entity_poly.pdbx_strand_id
1 'polypeptide(L)'
;MTPMQEPHSPVQGSHFDIAPIAAEMRGEAGYEHSGHTARALVRESDLRVMLLVMKAGSVIKEHSAKETASVYTVSGHLRVRLPTGVVDVPSGRLLVLERGLVHSVEAVEESSFLLSRGSHEKP
;
A
#
# COMPACT_ATOMS: atom_id res chain seq x y z
N MET A 1 -0.41 25.38 14.19
CA MET A 1 -0.55 24.02 13.69
C MET A 1 -0.26 23.94 12.21
N THR A 2 0.54 23.06 11.87
CA THR A 2 0.92 22.87 10.49
C THR A 2 -0.21 22.25 9.72
N PRO A 3 -0.55 22.80 8.63
CA PRO A 3 -1.56 22.16 7.79
C PRO A 3 -1.03 20.83 7.30
N MET A 4 -1.93 20.05 6.81
CA MET A 4 -1.55 18.81 6.23
C MET A 4 -0.49 19.01 5.23
N GLN A 5 0.49 18.18 5.29
CA GLN A 5 1.50 18.21 4.30
C GLN A 5 0.95 17.84 2.98
N GLU A 6 1.31 18.56 1.98
CA GLU A 6 0.98 18.16 0.63
C GLU A 6 1.75 16.91 0.33
N PRO A 7 1.14 15.91 -0.30
CA PRO A 7 1.86 14.67 -0.57
C PRO A 7 3.11 14.87 -1.44
N HIS A 8 3.11 15.93 -2.26
CA HIS A 8 4.26 16.18 -3.12
C HIS A 8 5.26 17.15 -2.51
N SER A 9 5.00 17.63 -1.30
CA SER A 9 5.90 18.58 -0.66
C SER A 9 7.18 17.89 -0.24
N PRO A 10 8.30 18.62 -0.24
CA PRO A 10 9.53 18.05 0.27
C PRO A 10 9.33 17.61 1.70
N VAL A 11 9.89 16.47 2.03
CA VAL A 11 9.79 15.97 3.38
C VAL A 11 11.06 16.28 4.13
N GLN A 12 10.91 16.74 5.36
CA GLN A 12 12.03 17.04 6.20
C GLN A 12 11.76 16.37 7.54
N GLY A 13 11.73 15.04 7.47
CA GLY A 13 11.45 14.27 8.66
C GLY A 13 9.98 14.15 8.98
N SER A 14 9.15 14.09 7.93
CA SER A 14 7.72 13.84 8.15
C SER A 14 7.50 12.45 8.68
N HIS A 15 6.52 12.32 9.55
CA HIS A 15 6.19 10.99 10.07
C HIS A 15 4.67 10.85 10.14
N PHE A 16 4.21 9.62 10.14
CA PHE A 16 2.79 9.32 10.06
C PHE A 16 2.42 8.28 11.11
N ASP A 17 1.33 8.52 11.80
CA ASP A 17 0.77 7.53 12.72
C ASP A 17 -0.21 6.69 11.91
N ILE A 18 0.19 5.49 11.57
CA ILE A 18 -0.53 4.69 10.59
C ILE A 18 -1.91 4.25 11.08
N ALA A 19 -2.01 3.81 12.32
CA ALA A 19 -3.27 3.23 12.80
C ALA A 19 -4.44 4.21 12.74
N PRO A 20 -4.31 5.46 13.19
CA PRO A 20 -5.42 6.40 13.07
C PRO A 20 -5.77 6.73 11.63
N ILE A 21 -4.77 6.81 10.76
CA ILE A 21 -5.02 7.11 9.35
C ILE A 21 -5.81 5.96 8.73
N ALA A 22 -5.40 4.73 9.01
CA ALA A 22 -6.11 3.57 8.49
C ALA A 22 -7.55 3.54 8.98
N ALA A 23 -7.78 3.86 10.26
CA ALA A 23 -9.13 3.88 10.81
C ALA A 23 -9.99 4.92 10.10
N GLU A 24 -9.42 6.08 9.83
CA GLU A 24 -10.14 7.12 9.11
C GLU A 24 -10.51 6.67 7.71
N MET A 25 -9.57 6.00 7.03
CA MET A 25 -9.80 5.53 5.67
C MET A 25 -10.92 4.50 5.60
N ARG A 26 -11.09 3.71 6.64
CA ARG A 26 -12.15 2.70 6.65
C ARG A 26 -13.54 3.32 6.71
N GLY A 27 -13.62 4.61 7.05
CA GLY A 27 -14.89 5.32 7.01
C GLY A 27 -15.21 5.94 5.67
N GLU A 28 -14.33 5.80 4.68
CA GLU A 28 -14.54 6.42 3.37
C GLU A 28 -15.47 5.59 2.51
N ALA A 29 -16.19 6.27 1.61
CA ALA A 29 -17.12 5.60 0.74
C ALA A 29 -16.46 4.56 -0.15
N GLY A 30 -15.23 4.82 -0.59
CA GLY A 30 -14.52 3.87 -1.43
C GLY A 30 -14.31 2.53 -0.75
N TYR A 31 -14.02 2.56 0.54
CA TYR A 31 -13.84 1.34 1.30
C TYR A 31 -15.13 0.52 1.32
N GLU A 32 -16.27 1.21 1.54
CA GLU A 32 -17.55 0.53 1.54
C GLU A 32 -17.90 -0.07 0.20
N HIS A 33 -17.66 0.69 -0.86
CA HIS A 33 -18.07 0.25 -2.21
C HIS A 33 -17.15 -0.80 -2.79
N SER A 34 -15.85 -0.55 -2.74
CA SER A 34 -14.89 -1.39 -3.44
C SER A 34 -14.24 -2.43 -2.55
N GLY A 35 -14.40 -2.30 -1.26
CA GLY A 35 -13.73 -3.17 -0.32
C GLY A 35 -12.31 -2.74 -0.02
N HIS A 36 -11.83 -1.67 -0.64
CA HIS A 36 -10.50 -1.16 -0.34
C HIS A 36 -10.40 0.29 -0.75
N THR A 37 -9.44 0.99 -0.16
CA THR A 37 -9.13 2.36 -0.56
C THR A 37 -7.66 2.62 -0.26
N ALA A 38 -7.12 3.64 -0.90
CA ALA A 38 -5.71 3.96 -0.81
C ALA A 38 -5.52 5.44 -0.56
N ARG A 39 -4.45 5.77 0.14
CA ARG A 39 -4.09 7.17 0.39
C ARG A 39 -2.58 7.32 0.23
N ALA A 40 -2.16 8.29 -0.56
CA ALA A 40 -0.74 8.56 -0.74
C ALA A 40 -0.22 9.28 0.50
N LEU A 41 0.84 8.76 1.08
CA LEU A 41 1.51 9.40 2.21
C LEU A 41 2.74 10.15 1.75
N VAL A 42 3.46 9.60 0.77
CA VAL A 42 4.67 10.23 0.24
C VAL A 42 4.58 10.22 -1.27
N ARG A 43 4.82 11.38 -1.87
CA ARG A 43 4.82 11.53 -3.33
C ARG A 43 6.05 12.29 -3.78
N GLU A 44 7.20 11.72 -3.53
CA GLU A 44 8.44 12.32 -3.98
C GLU A 44 8.84 11.73 -5.31
N SER A 45 9.79 12.35 -5.98
CA SER A 45 10.21 11.87 -7.29
C SER A 45 10.94 10.52 -7.19
N ASP A 46 11.53 10.23 -6.06
CA ASP A 46 12.29 9.00 -5.88
C ASP A 46 11.67 8.03 -4.90
N LEU A 47 10.54 8.38 -4.30
CA LEU A 47 9.89 7.48 -3.35
C LEU A 47 8.40 7.78 -3.28
N ARG A 48 7.60 6.76 -3.43
CA ARG A 48 6.17 6.85 -3.24
C ARG A 48 5.73 5.82 -2.24
N VAL A 49 4.94 6.26 -1.27
CA VAL A 49 4.42 5.37 -0.25
C VAL A 49 2.93 5.59 -0.13
N MET A 50 2.17 4.52 -0.27
CA MET A 50 0.73 4.55 -0.13
C MET A 50 0.30 3.65 1.00
N LEU A 51 -0.70 4.08 1.72
CA LEU A 51 -1.35 3.23 2.71
C LEU A 51 -2.63 2.72 2.07
N LEU A 52 -2.84 1.41 2.14
CA LEU A 52 -4.06 0.78 1.65
C LEU A 52 -4.75 0.06 2.79
N VAL A 53 -6.07 0.11 2.79
CA VAL A 53 -6.89 -0.66 3.72
C VAL A 53 -7.84 -1.51 2.91
N MET A 54 -8.05 -2.75 3.36
CA MET A 54 -8.86 -3.72 2.62
C MET A 54 -9.79 -4.46 3.58
N LYS A 55 -11.03 -4.65 3.15
CA LYS A 55 -11.96 -5.51 3.88
C LYS A 55 -11.57 -6.95 3.69
N ALA A 56 -11.94 -7.77 4.66
CA ALA A 56 -11.76 -9.21 4.55
C ALA A 56 -12.43 -9.70 3.27
N GLY A 57 -11.70 -10.49 2.51
CA GLY A 57 -12.20 -11.07 1.27
C GLY A 57 -12.10 -10.19 0.05
N SER A 58 -11.70 -8.93 0.19
CA SER A 58 -11.59 -8.08 -0.98
C SER A 58 -10.31 -8.38 -1.75
N VAL A 59 -10.32 -8.05 -3.03
CA VAL A 59 -9.22 -8.37 -3.93
C VAL A 59 -8.88 -7.16 -4.77
N ILE A 60 -7.60 -6.87 -4.88
CA ILE A 60 -7.09 -5.91 -5.83
C ILE A 60 -6.60 -6.73 -7.02
N LYS A 61 -7.21 -6.49 -8.17
CA LYS A 61 -6.99 -7.31 -9.37
C LYS A 61 -5.56 -7.25 -9.85
N GLU A 62 -5.23 -8.18 -10.70
CA GLU A 62 -3.91 -8.28 -11.30
C GLU A 62 -3.43 -6.98 -11.89
N HIS A 63 -2.21 -6.64 -11.60
CA HIS A 63 -1.56 -5.46 -12.16
C HIS A 63 -0.05 -5.62 -11.97
N SER A 64 0.69 -4.70 -12.53
CA SER A 64 2.14 -4.69 -12.36
C SER A 64 2.57 -3.24 -12.26
N ALA A 65 3.74 -3.02 -11.67
CA ALA A 65 4.31 -1.69 -11.55
C ALA A 65 5.59 -1.63 -12.34
N LYS A 66 5.91 -0.45 -12.82
CA LYS A 66 7.14 -0.26 -13.57
C LYS A 66 8.35 -0.22 -12.66
N GLU A 67 8.13 0.06 -11.38
CA GLU A 67 9.20 0.16 -10.40
C GLU A 67 9.20 -1.06 -9.51
N THR A 68 10.33 -1.30 -8.87
CA THR A 68 10.36 -2.26 -7.78
C THR A 68 9.47 -1.73 -6.67
N ALA A 69 8.70 -2.60 -6.08
CA ALA A 69 7.75 -2.21 -5.03
C ALA A 69 7.91 -3.13 -3.84
N SER A 70 7.48 -2.64 -2.69
CA SER A 70 7.42 -3.49 -1.51
C SER A 70 6.06 -3.35 -0.86
N VAL A 71 5.62 -4.44 -0.25
CA VAL A 71 4.36 -4.51 0.48
C VAL A 71 4.69 -4.90 1.90
N TYR A 72 4.36 -4.02 2.84
CA TYR A 72 4.55 -4.31 4.25
C TYR A 72 3.18 -4.34 4.92
N THR A 73 2.79 -5.50 5.42
CA THR A 73 1.50 -5.65 6.06
C THR A 73 1.59 -5.11 7.48
N VAL A 74 0.83 -4.03 7.73
CA VAL A 74 0.80 -3.39 9.03
C VAL A 74 -0.13 -4.14 9.97
N SER A 75 -1.31 -4.51 9.47
CA SER A 75 -2.27 -5.28 10.25
C SER A 75 -3.01 -6.23 9.34
N GLY A 76 -3.46 -7.33 9.87
CA GLY A 76 -4.23 -8.31 9.14
C GLY A 76 -3.35 -9.33 8.44
N HIS A 77 -3.81 -9.78 7.28
CA HIS A 77 -3.15 -10.87 6.59
C HIS A 77 -3.47 -10.76 5.10
N LEU A 78 -2.45 -10.53 4.30
CA LEU A 78 -2.60 -10.46 2.86
C LEU A 78 -2.14 -11.77 2.23
N ARG A 79 -2.70 -12.04 1.08
CA ARG A 79 -2.26 -13.16 0.26
C ARG A 79 -1.99 -12.59 -1.12
N VAL A 80 -0.77 -12.70 -1.58
CA VAL A 80 -0.35 -12.12 -2.86
C VAL A 80 -0.15 -13.23 -3.87
N ARG A 81 -0.85 -13.13 -4.98
CA ARG A 81 -0.75 -14.14 -6.03
C ARG A 81 0.24 -13.67 -7.05
N LEU A 82 1.25 -14.49 -7.28
CA LEU A 82 2.32 -14.25 -8.25
C LEU A 82 2.26 -15.32 -9.32
N PRO A 83 2.93 -15.13 -10.45
CA PRO A 83 2.94 -16.17 -11.48
C PRO A 83 3.46 -17.51 -10.97
N THR A 84 4.35 -17.49 -9.98
CA THR A 84 4.95 -18.71 -9.47
C THR A 84 4.20 -19.30 -8.29
N GLY A 85 3.14 -18.65 -7.83
CA GLY A 85 2.37 -19.18 -6.71
C GLY A 85 1.88 -18.08 -5.80
N VAL A 86 1.42 -18.48 -4.63
CA VAL A 86 0.80 -17.58 -3.66
C VAL A 86 1.72 -17.40 -2.48
N VAL A 87 1.85 -16.15 -2.03
CA VAL A 87 2.67 -15.82 -0.88
C VAL A 87 1.78 -15.22 0.19
N ASP A 88 1.84 -15.77 1.39
CA ASP A 88 1.14 -15.19 2.53
C ASP A 88 1.99 -14.10 3.15
N VAL A 89 1.37 -12.95 3.41
CA VAL A 89 2.07 -11.81 3.97
C VAL A 89 1.26 -11.31 5.18
N PRO A 90 1.36 -12.03 6.29
CA PRO A 90 0.68 -11.57 7.50
C PRO A 90 1.35 -10.35 8.09
N SER A 91 0.70 -9.77 9.08
CA SER A 91 1.18 -8.56 9.72
C SER A 91 2.64 -8.69 10.14
N GLY A 92 3.43 -7.67 9.85
CA GLY A 92 4.85 -7.66 10.16
C GLY A 92 5.76 -8.25 9.09
N ARG A 93 5.19 -8.74 7.98
CA ARG A 93 5.98 -9.30 6.89
C ARG A 93 6.13 -8.30 5.76
N LEU A 94 7.27 -8.36 5.11
CA LEU A 94 7.60 -7.49 3.98
C LEU A 94 7.81 -8.38 2.74
N LEU A 95 7.12 -8.01 1.66
CA LEU A 95 7.27 -8.69 0.38
C LEU A 95 7.82 -7.69 -0.62
N VAL A 96 8.85 -8.06 -1.36
CA VAL A 96 9.41 -7.19 -2.40
C VAL A 96 9.02 -7.76 -3.76
N LEU A 97 8.50 -6.90 -4.61
CA LEU A 97 8.03 -7.26 -5.94
C LEU A 97 8.94 -6.62 -6.98
N GLU A 98 9.52 -7.44 -7.83
CA GLU A 98 10.35 -6.93 -8.92
C GLU A 98 9.51 -6.09 -9.86
N ARG A 99 10.17 -5.14 -10.50
CA ARG A 99 9.47 -4.34 -11.50
C ARG A 99 8.87 -5.26 -12.56
N GLY A 100 7.67 -4.93 -12.99
CA GLY A 100 7.00 -5.67 -14.04
C GLY A 100 6.34 -6.96 -13.60
N LEU A 101 6.50 -7.35 -12.35
CA LEU A 101 5.94 -8.61 -11.88
C LEU A 101 4.44 -8.47 -11.70
N VAL A 102 3.69 -9.30 -12.42
CA VAL A 102 2.23 -9.29 -12.34
C VAL A 102 1.79 -9.93 -11.04
N HIS A 103 0.87 -9.28 -10.35
CA HIS A 103 0.43 -9.78 -9.06
C HIS A 103 -0.97 -9.29 -8.74
N SER A 104 -1.65 -10.00 -7.85
CA SER A 104 -2.91 -9.56 -7.28
C SER A 104 -2.83 -9.73 -5.78
N VAL A 105 -3.67 -8.99 -5.06
CA VAL A 105 -3.63 -8.97 -3.60
C VAL A 105 -5.01 -9.28 -3.07
N GLU A 106 -5.08 -10.22 -2.14
CA GLU A 106 -6.31 -10.57 -1.46
C GLU A 106 -6.14 -10.35 0.02
N ALA A 107 -7.13 -9.81 0.70
CA ALA A 107 -7.11 -9.67 2.14
C ALA A 107 -7.83 -10.86 2.75
N VAL A 108 -7.10 -11.70 3.46
CA VAL A 108 -7.70 -12.86 4.13
C VAL A 108 -8.59 -12.39 5.27
N GLU A 109 -8.19 -11.33 5.93
CA GLU A 109 -8.97 -10.66 6.95
C GLU A 109 -8.79 -9.16 6.74
N GLU A 110 -9.51 -8.36 7.49
CA GLU A 110 -9.36 -6.92 7.37
C GLU A 110 -7.89 -6.57 7.54
N SER A 111 -7.35 -5.79 6.61
CA SER A 111 -5.91 -5.58 6.55
C SER A 111 -5.57 -4.15 6.20
N SER A 112 -4.39 -3.73 6.61
CA SER A 112 -3.80 -2.50 6.14
C SER A 112 -2.35 -2.76 5.79
N PHE A 113 -1.86 -2.10 4.75
CA PHE A 113 -0.47 -2.30 4.34
C PHE A 113 0.08 -1.07 3.66
N LEU A 114 1.40 -0.99 3.70
CA LEU A 114 2.14 0.07 3.03
C LEU A 114 2.70 -0.46 1.73
N LEU A 115 2.40 0.25 0.66
CA LEU A 115 2.95 -0.05 -0.65
C LEU A 115 3.97 1.03 -0.96
N SER A 116 5.22 0.65 -1.07
CA SER A 116 6.29 1.59 -1.35
C SER A 116 6.88 1.29 -2.71
N ARG A 117 7.13 2.34 -3.49
CA ARG A 117 7.72 2.19 -4.80
C ARG A 117 8.82 3.21 -4.95
N GLY A 118 9.95 2.76 -5.49
CA GLY A 118 11.00 3.67 -5.85
C GLY A 118 10.74 4.27 -7.21
N SER A 119 11.59 5.19 -7.60
CA SER A 119 11.54 5.72 -8.94
C SER A 119 12.66 5.08 -9.74
N HIS A 120 12.41 4.78 -11.00
CA HIS A 120 13.48 4.30 -11.85
C HIS A 120 13.83 5.35 -12.88
N GLU A 121 13.55 6.57 -12.55
CA GLU A 121 13.86 7.66 -13.42
C GLU A 121 15.35 7.74 -13.65
N LYS A 122 15.73 7.98 -14.87
CA LYS A 122 17.14 8.02 -15.17
C LYS A 122 17.76 9.30 -14.74
N PRO A 123 18.94 9.26 -14.22
CA PRO A 123 19.63 10.48 -13.90
C PRO A 123 19.98 11.24 -15.16
#